data_097ef41daee8f69e3cf0f60d061c5da1
#
_entry.id   097ef41daee8f69e3cf0f60d061c5da1
#
_cell.length_a   1.000
_cell.length_b   1.000
_cell.length_c   1.000
_cell.angle_alpha   90.00
_cell.angle_beta   90.00
_cell.angle_gamma   90.00
#
_symmetry.space_group_name_H-M   'P 1'
#
loop_
_entity.id
_entity.type
_entity.pdbx_description
1 polymer ?
#
loop_
_entity_poly.entity_id
_entity_poly.type
_entity_poly.pdbx_seq_one_letter_code
_entity_poly.pdbx_strand_id
1 'polypeptide(L)'
;RLNDMAVERLIPLVNQGMTEQELAEELQKIYLELGAEGYSFEPICAYGANAADPHHMTDTVSVGKTGDSVVLDIGCKKDGYCSDMTRTVFIGEASEQAREVYDTVLQANLRAIAAVKPGARFCDVDKAARDYITEKGYGPYFTHRTGHCIGQEVHEAGDVSSVNENVLKPGMIFSIEPGIYLEGKVGVRIEDLVLVTEEGCEVLNRADKACLLYTSP
;
A
#
# COMPACT_ATOMS: atom_id res chain seq x y z
N ARG A 1 -2.75 -1.70 -13.68
CA ARG A 1 -4.16 -1.91 -14.01
C ARG A 1 -4.70 -3.24 -13.45
N LEU A 2 -3.96 -4.34 -13.51
CA LEU A 2 -4.43 -5.62 -12.96
C LEU A 2 -4.68 -5.54 -11.46
N ASN A 3 -3.81 -4.87 -10.69
CA ASN A 3 -4.01 -4.63 -9.26
C ASN A 3 -5.28 -3.80 -8.97
N ASP A 4 -5.56 -2.77 -9.78
CA ASP A 4 -6.78 -1.96 -9.63
C ASP A 4 -8.03 -2.82 -9.77
N MET A 5 -8.09 -3.65 -10.83
CA MET A 5 -9.20 -4.58 -11.05
C MET A 5 -9.29 -5.67 -9.99
N ALA A 6 -8.13 -6.15 -9.51
CA ALA A 6 -8.08 -7.20 -8.49
C ALA A 6 -8.60 -6.69 -7.15
N VAL A 7 -8.15 -5.52 -6.69
CA VAL A 7 -8.59 -4.96 -5.41
C VAL A 7 -10.08 -4.61 -5.41
N GLU A 8 -10.61 -4.10 -6.53
CA GLU A 8 -12.05 -3.83 -6.69
C GLU A 8 -12.90 -5.10 -6.53
N ARG A 9 -12.39 -6.25 -6.98
CA ARG A 9 -13.05 -7.56 -6.84
C ARG A 9 -12.83 -8.19 -5.46
N LEU A 10 -11.70 -7.89 -4.81
CA LEU A 10 -11.30 -8.46 -3.52
C LEU A 10 -12.02 -7.79 -2.34
N ILE A 11 -12.18 -6.47 -2.37
CA ILE A 11 -12.79 -5.68 -1.29
C ILE A 11 -14.17 -6.20 -0.86
N PRO A 12 -15.10 -6.55 -1.77
CA PRO A 12 -16.41 -7.09 -1.37
C PRO A 12 -16.33 -8.41 -0.60
N LEU A 13 -15.22 -9.13 -0.70
CA LEU A 13 -15.02 -10.42 -0.02
C LEU A 13 -14.51 -10.26 1.42
N VAL A 14 -13.92 -9.11 1.76
CA VAL A 14 -13.32 -8.83 3.07
C VAL A 14 -14.32 -9.03 4.23
N ASN A 15 -15.59 -8.81 4.01
CA ASN A 15 -16.66 -8.91 5.02
C ASN A 15 -17.40 -10.26 5.02
N GLN A 16 -16.88 -11.29 4.36
CA GLN A 16 -17.59 -12.58 4.22
C GLN A 16 -17.14 -13.65 5.23
N GLY A 17 -16.39 -13.24 6.29
CA GLY A 17 -15.91 -14.15 7.31
C GLY A 17 -14.77 -15.06 6.85
N MET A 18 -14.10 -14.70 5.76
CA MET A 18 -12.91 -15.39 5.27
C MET A 18 -11.71 -15.15 6.20
N THR A 19 -10.87 -16.17 6.34
CA THR A 19 -9.54 -15.98 6.92
C THR A 19 -8.65 -15.18 5.97
N GLU A 20 -7.55 -14.64 6.49
CA GLU A 20 -6.57 -13.93 5.68
C GLU A 20 -6.06 -14.80 4.52
N GLN A 21 -5.79 -16.08 4.79
CA GLN A 21 -5.33 -17.04 3.79
C GLN A 21 -6.39 -17.30 2.71
N GLU A 22 -7.65 -17.50 3.10
CA GLU A 22 -8.76 -17.68 2.13
C GLU A 22 -8.91 -16.45 1.24
N LEU A 23 -8.74 -15.24 1.80
CA LEU A 23 -8.78 -14.00 1.01
C LEU A 23 -7.61 -13.92 0.02
N ALA A 24 -6.41 -14.35 0.41
CA ALA A 24 -5.26 -14.44 -0.48
C ALA A 24 -5.49 -15.47 -1.61
N GLU A 25 -6.11 -16.61 -1.30
CA GLU A 25 -6.46 -17.63 -2.31
C GLU A 25 -7.48 -17.11 -3.33
N GLU A 26 -8.48 -16.32 -2.89
CA GLU A 26 -9.40 -15.65 -3.81
C GLU A 26 -8.68 -14.62 -4.69
N LEU A 27 -7.73 -13.86 -4.13
CA LEU A 27 -6.89 -12.96 -4.91
C LEU A 27 -6.12 -13.70 -6.02
N GLN A 28 -5.59 -14.89 -5.72
CA GLN A 28 -4.88 -15.70 -6.73
C GLN A 28 -5.79 -16.08 -7.89
N LYS A 29 -7.02 -16.52 -7.59
CA LYS A 29 -8.02 -16.84 -8.61
C LYS A 29 -8.34 -15.61 -9.47
N ILE A 30 -8.55 -14.45 -8.82
CA ILE A 30 -8.82 -13.19 -9.49
C ILE A 30 -7.67 -12.83 -10.44
N TYR A 31 -6.42 -12.92 -10.01
CA TYR A 31 -5.26 -12.62 -10.84
C TYR A 31 -5.15 -13.54 -12.06
N LEU A 32 -5.38 -14.84 -11.90
CA LEU A 32 -5.36 -15.80 -13.00
C LEU A 32 -6.48 -15.51 -14.03
N GLU A 33 -7.69 -15.20 -13.57
CA GLU A 33 -8.80 -14.78 -14.44
C GLU A 33 -8.52 -13.48 -15.20
N LEU A 34 -7.79 -12.55 -14.57
CA LEU A 34 -7.36 -11.30 -15.21
C LEU A 34 -6.16 -11.48 -16.15
N GLY A 35 -5.62 -12.70 -16.24
CA GLY A 35 -4.51 -13.05 -17.13
C GLY A 35 -3.13 -12.68 -16.59
N ALA A 36 -2.97 -12.57 -15.28
CA ALA A 36 -1.67 -12.48 -14.63
C ALA A 36 -0.98 -13.87 -14.59
N GLU A 37 0.34 -13.87 -14.42
CA GLU A 37 1.17 -15.08 -14.32
C GLU A 37 1.19 -15.67 -12.90
N GLY A 38 0.67 -14.94 -11.92
CA GLY A 38 0.64 -15.25 -10.51
C GLY A 38 1.04 -14.03 -9.68
N TYR A 39 1.35 -14.27 -8.41
CA TYR A 39 1.83 -13.21 -7.51
C TYR A 39 3.22 -12.71 -7.92
N SER A 40 3.50 -11.42 -7.68
CA SER A 40 4.86 -10.88 -7.68
C SER A 40 5.57 -11.15 -6.35
N PHE A 41 4.82 -11.23 -5.25
CA PHE A 41 5.24 -11.59 -3.88
C PHE A 41 4.06 -12.21 -3.13
N GLU A 42 4.33 -12.86 -1.99
CA GLU A 42 3.25 -13.36 -1.13
C GLU A 42 2.41 -12.20 -0.61
N PRO A 43 1.08 -12.16 -0.92
CA PRO A 43 0.25 -11.04 -0.54
C PRO A 43 0.10 -10.92 0.98
N ILE A 44 -0.03 -9.71 1.47
CA ILE A 44 -0.42 -9.44 2.85
C ILE A 44 -1.91 -9.10 2.85
N CYS A 45 -2.70 -9.99 3.42
CA CYS A 45 -4.10 -9.76 3.76
C CYS A 45 -4.17 -9.75 5.28
N ALA A 46 -4.21 -8.60 5.92
CA ALA A 46 -4.06 -8.48 7.37
C ALA A 46 -5.25 -7.77 8.00
N TYR A 47 -5.90 -8.42 8.97
CA TYR A 47 -7.05 -7.89 9.70
C TYR A 47 -6.66 -7.29 11.05
N GLY A 48 -7.22 -6.14 11.41
CA GLY A 48 -7.20 -5.58 12.75
C GLY A 48 -5.80 -5.44 13.35
N ALA A 49 -5.51 -6.21 14.41
CA ALA A 49 -4.20 -6.18 15.06
C ALA A 49 -3.04 -6.63 14.13
N ASN A 50 -3.31 -7.59 13.23
CA ASN A 50 -2.35 -8.04 12.24
C ASN A 50 -1.99 -6.93 11.25
N ALA A 51 -2.94 -6.07 10.89
CA ALA A 51 -2.70 -4.91 10.04
C ALA A 51 -1.71 -3.92 10.65
N ALA A 52 -1.54 -3.92 11.97
CA ALA A 52 -0.57 -3.08 12.68
C ALA A 52 0.86 -3.65 12.70
N ASP A 53 1.10 -4.80 12.07
CA ASP A 53 2.43 -5.35 11.79
C ASP A 53 2.73 -5.19 10.29
N PRO A 54 3.67 -4.31 9.89
CA PRO A 54 3.99 -4.06 8.48
C PRO A 54 4.56 -5.27 7.75
N HIS A 55 5.04 -6.28 8.48
CA HIS A 55 5.61 -7.52 7.95
C HIS A 55 4.77 -8.75 8.28
N HIS A 56 3.50 -8.54 8.65
CA HIS A 56 2.60 -9.64 8.97
C HIS A 56 2.58 -10.70 7.86
N MET A 57 2.64 -11.95 8.25
CA MET A 57 2.44 -13.07 7.34
C MET A 57 0.99 -13.52 7.42
N THR A 58 0.29 -13.44 6.28
CA THR A 58 -1.10 -13.90 6.12
C THR A 58 -1.31 -15.25 6.79
N ASP A 59 -2.26 -15.35 7.70
CA ASP A 59 -2.50 -16.54 8.52
C ASP A 59 -3.81 -17.28 8.16
N THR A 60 -3.99 -18.47 8.73
CA THR A 60 -5.12 -19.38 8.46
C THR A 60 -6.24 -19.30 9.49
N VAL A 61 -6.15 -18.40 10.46
CA VAL A 61 -7.09 -18.35 11.61
C VAL A 61 -7.74 -16.99 11.82
N SER A 62 -7.06 -15.91 11.43
CA SER A 62 -7.56 -14.55 11.62
C SER A 62 -8.69 -14.25 10.63
N VAL A 63 -9.80 -13.76 11.17
CA VAL A 63 -10.96 -13.28 10.41
C VAL A 63 -11.27 -11.85 10.80
N GLY A 64 -11.73 -11.06 9.85
CA GLY A 64 -12.07 -9.66 10.07
C GLY A 64 -13.27 -9.48 10.98
N LYS A 65 -13.25 -8.42 11.78
CA LYS A 65 -14.32 -8.00 12.68
C LYS A 65 -14.71 -6.56 12.41
N THR A 66 -15.93 -6.21 12.75
CA THR A 66 -16.40 -4.82 12.66
C THR A 66 -15.45 -3.87 13.43
N GLY A 67 -15.03 -2.82 12.76
CA GLY A 67 -14.06 -1.84 13.25
C GLY A 67 -12.61 -2.12 12.86
N ASP A 68 -12.30 -3.32 12.36
CA ASP A 68 -10.94 -3.65 11.94
C ASP A 68 -10.52 -2.87 10.69
N SER A 69 -9.27 -2.40 10.69
CA SER A 69 -8.58 -2.08 9.45
C SER A 69 -8.16 -3.36 8.74
N VAL A 70 -8.19 -3.34 7.42
CA VAL A 70 -7.73 -4.44 6.58
C VAL A 70 -6.70 -3.90 5.62
N VAL A 71 -5.46 -4.32 5.79
CA VAL A 71 -4.37 -4.00 4.87
C VAL A 71 -4.31 -5.09 3.81
N LEU A 72 -4.45 -4.67 2.55
CA LEU A 72 -4.35 -5.51 1.35
C LEU A 72 -3.14 -5.04 0.56
N ASP A 73 -2.02 -5.71 0.76
CA ASP A 73 -0.78 -5.47 0.03
C ASP A 73 -0.63 -6.58 -1.01
N ILE A 74 -0.80 -6.20 -2.27
CA ILE A 74 -1.03 -7.12 -3.38
C ILE A 74 -0.18 -6.77 -4.60
N GLY A 75 0.28 -7.79 -5.27
CA GLY A 75 1.03 -7.63 -6.50
C GLY A 75 0.96 -8.86 -7.40
N CYS A 76 1.02 -8.64 -8.70
CA CYS A 76 1.05 -9.72 -9.68
C CYS A 76 2.19 -9.55 -10.68
N LYS A 77 2.52 -10.66 -11.33
CA LYS A 77 3.49 -10.71 -12.43
C LYS A 77 2.76 -10.78 -13.76
N LYS A 78 3.18 -9.95 -14.72
CA LYS A 78 2.66 -9.93 -16.08
C LYS A 78 3.76 -9.59 -17.08
N ASP A 79 3.91 -10.42 -18.10
CA ASP A 79 4.93 -10.27 -19.16
C ASP A 79 6.35 -10.10 -18.56
N GLY A 80 6.62 -10.83 -17.45
CA GLY A 80 7.88 -10.78 -16.75
C GLY A 80 8.10 -9.57 -15.83
N TYR A 81 7.13 -8.66 -15.70
CA TYR A 81 7.21 -7.49 -14.82
C TYR A 81 6.33 -7.67 -13.58
N CYS A 82 6.84 -7.16 -12.45
CA CYS A 82 6.15 -7.15 -11.17
C CYS A 82 5.28 -5.89 -11.03
N SER A 83 4.15 -6.03 -10.35
CA SER A 83 3.35 -4.92 -9.84
C SER A 83 3.26 -4.97 -8.33
N ASP A 84 2.91 -3.83 -7.73
CA ASP A 84 2.81 -3.64 -6.29
C ASP A 84 1.76 -2.59 -5.98
N MET A 85 0.93 -2.82 -4.97
CA MET A 85 -0.08 -1.85 -4.52
C MET A 85 -0.63 -2.25 -3.15
N THR A 86 -0.68 -1.31 -2.23
CA THR A 86 -1.39 -1.48 -0.96
C THR A 86 -2.62 -0.58 -0.90
N ARG A 87 -3.73 -1.17 -0.43
CA ARG A 87 -4.93 -0.43 -0.01
C ARG A 87 -5.33 -0.87 1.38
N THR A 88 -5.84 0.08 2.15
CA THR A 88 -6.44 -0.19 3.46
C THR A 88 -7.91 0.13 3.42
N VAL A 89 -8.75 -0.78 3.92
CA VAL A 89 -10.18 -0.61 4.07
C VAL A 89 -10.60 -0.92 5.50
N PHE A 90 -11.84 -0.62 5.88
CA PHE A 90 -12.38 -0.93 7.20
C PHE A 90 -13.63 -1.79 7.07
N ILE A 91 -13.80 -2.72 8.00
CA ILE A 91 -15.01 -3.51 8.14
C ILE A 91 -15.99 -2.73 9.03
N GLY A 92 -17.12 -2.30 8.46
CA GLY A 92 -18.06 -1.46 9.19
C GLY A 92 -17.49 -0.07 9.49
N GLU A 93 -17.82 0.49 10.64
CA GLU A 93 -17.45 1.86 11.01
C GLU A 93 -16.06 1.94 11.64
N ALA A 94 -15.18 2.74 11.04
CA ALA A 94 -13.86 3.04 11.60
C ALA A 94 -13.97 3.97 12.81
N SER A 95 -13.17 3.72 13.86
CA SER A 95 -13.04 4.63 14.99
C SER A 95 -12.48 5.99 14.57
N GLU A 96 -12.67 7.02 15.38
CA GLU A 96 -12.11 8.35 15.14
C GLU A 96 -10.58 8.30 14.98
N GLN A 97 -9.89 7.56 15.86
CA GLN A 97 -8.44 7.36 15.75
C GLN A 97 -8.05 6.67 14.44
N ALA A 98 -8.80 5.64 14.03
CA ALA A 98 -8.53 4.93 12.79
C ALA A 98 -8.70 5.82 11.56
N ARG A 99 -9.70 6.69 11.55
CA ARG A 99 -9.91 7.69 10.50
C ARG A 99 -8.78 8.71 10.45
N GLU A 100 -8.35 9.23 11.61
CA GLU A 100 -7.23 10.17 11.70
C GLU A 100 -5.93 9.55 11.18
N VAL A 101 -5.63 8.30 11.55
CA VAL A 101 -4.48 7.55 11.04
C VAL A 101 -4.57 7.37 9.54
N TYR A 102 -5.74 6.96 9.02
CA TYR A 102 -5.97 6.79 7.58
C TYR A 102 -5.74 8.09 6.80
N ASP A 103 -6.36 9.18 7.25
CA ASP A 103 -6.23 10.49 6.61
C ASP A 103 -4.79 11.00 6.64
N THR A 104 -4.06 10.72 7.74
CA THR A 104 -2.65 11.08 7.85
C THR A 104 -1.80 10.32 6.83
N VAL A 105 -2.01 9.01 6.69
CA VAL A 105 -1.29 8.19 5.71
C VAL A 105 -1.65 8.60 4.27
N LEU A 106 -2.93 8.86 4.00
CA LEU A 106 -3.38 9.33 2.69
C LEU A 106 -2.70 10.65 2.30
N GLN A 107 -2.69 11.63 3.21
CA GLN A 107 -2.03 12.91 2.95
C GLN A 107 -0.52 12.77 2.81
N ALA A 108 0.12 11.87 3.57
CA ALA A 108 1.54 11.57 3.43
C ALA A 108 1.86 10.97 2.04
N ASN A 109 1.06 10.02 1.57
CA ASN A 109 1.18 9.44 0.23
C ASN A 109 1.05 10.52 -0.85
N LEU A 110 0.01 11.36 -0.78
CA LEU A 110 -0.21 12.43 -1.76
C LEU A 110 0.93 13.47 -1.77
N ARG A 111 1.47 13.82 -0.60
CA ARG A 111 2.61 14.76 -0.48
C ARG A 111 3.89 14.17 -1.06
N ALA A 112 4.16 12.90 -0.81
CA ALA A 112 5.30 12.22 -1.39
C ALA A 112 5.20 12.16 -2.92
N ILE A 113 4.03 11.80 -3.46
CA ILE A 113 3.76 11.80 -4.91
C ILE A 113 3.99 13.20 -5.50
N ALA A 114 3.48 14.24 -4.85
CA ALA A 114 3.65 15.63 -5.32
C ALA A 114 5.12 16.09 -5.32
N ALA A 115 5.98 15.47 -4.52
CA ALA A 115 7.43 15.76 -4.50
C ALA A 115 8.20 15.06 -5.63
N VAL A 116 7.59 14.10 -6.34
CA VAL A 116 8.24 13.35 -7.42
C VAL A 116 8.31 14.19 -8.69
N LYS A 117 9.53 14.53 -9.09
CA LYS A 117 9.83 15.20 -10.36
C LYS A 117 11.30 15.00 -10.72
N PRO A 118 11.67 15.14 -12.01
CA PRO A 118 13.07 15.12 -12.40
C PRO A 118 13.90 16.14 -11.60
N GLY A 119 15.06 15.71 -11.12
CA GLY A 119 15.97 16.56 -10.33
C GLY A 119 15.71 16.60 -8.82
N ALA A 120 14.56 16.14 -8.34
CA ALA A 120 14.37 15.88 -6.91
C ALA A 120 15.18 14.64 -6.49
N ARG A 121 15.45 14.47 -5.20
CA ARG A 121 16.16 13.31 -4.67
C ARG A 121 15.18 12.35 -4.03
N PHE A 122 15.52 11.06 -3.95
CA PHE A 122 14.71 10.09 -3.23
C PHE A 122 14.46 10.48 -1.77
N CYS A 123 15.49 11.03 -1.08
CA CYS A 123 15.31 11.49 0.30
C CYS A 123 14.33 12.68 0.43
N ASP A 124 14.20 13.52 -0.59
CA ASP A 124 13.21 14.61 -0.59
C ASP A 124 11.77 14.07 -0.67
N VAL A 125 11.56 12.96 -1.40
CA VAL A 125 10.27 12.26 -1.48
C VAL A 125 9.94 11.58 -0.14
N ASP A 126 10.89 10.86 0.47
CA ASP A 126 10.73 10.29 1.82
C ASP A 126 10.38 11.38 2.84
N LYS A 127 11.14 12.49 2.81
CA LYS A 127 10.94 13.61 3.72
C LYS A 127 9.52 14.18 3.64
N ALA A 128 8.96 14.30 2.44
CA ALA A 128 7.62 14.84 2.23
C ALA A 128 6.53 14.02 2.95
N ALA A 129 6.65 12.69 2.98
CA ALA A 129 5.75 11.82 3.73
C ALA A 129 6.08 11.81 5.23
N ARG A 130 7.35 11.59 5.57
CA ARG A 130 7.82 11.37 6.94
C ARG A 130 7.66 12.60 7.83
N ASP A 131 7.97 13.78 7.33
CA ASP A 131 7.80 15.02 8.08
C ASP A 131 6.33 15.24 8.43
N TYR A 132 5.41 15.01 7.48
CA TYR A 132 4.00 15.16 7.72
C TYR A 132 3.46 14.17 8.76
N ILE A 133 3.84 12.89 8.67
CA ILE A 133 3.49 11.87 9.66
C ILE A 133 4.03 12.26 11.05
N THR A 134 5.26 12.80 11.10
CA THR A 134 5.90 13.25 12.34
C THR A 134 5.19 14.46 12.93
N GLU A 135 4.82 15.44 12.10
CA GLU A 135 4.05 16.63 12.51
C GLU A 135 2.69 16.26 13.12
N LYS A 136 2.09 15.18 12.63
CA LYS A 136 0.84 14.62 13.17
C LYS A 136 1.03 13.80 14.46
N GLY A 137 2.26 13.63 14.93
CA GLY A 137 2.56 12.88 16.15
C GLY A 137 2.76 11.38 15.95
N TYR A 138 2.75 10.90 14.71
CA TYR A 138 2.86 9.47 14.39
C TYR A 138 4.24 9.04 13.89
N GLY A 139 5.24 9.92 13.94
CA GLY A 139 6.60 9.62 13.45
C GLY A 139 7.20 8.29 13.93
N PRO A 140 7.14 7.95 15.23
CA PRO A 140 7.66 6.68 15.75
C PRO A 140 6.95 5.42 15.20
N TYR A 141 5.77 5.58 14.63
CA TYR A 141 4.94 4.48 14.11
C TYR A 141 5.05 4.29 12.59
N PHE A 142 5.87 5.11 11.92
CA PHE A 142 6.25 4.91 10.53
C PHE A 142 7.66 4.32 10.47
N THR A 143 7.76 3.00 10.52
CA THR A 143 8.97 2.24 10.86
C THR A 143 9.77 1.74 9.67
N HIS A 144 9.33 1.97 8.43
CA HIS A 144 10.02 1.52 7.23
C HIS A 144 10.32 2.67 6.25
N ARG A 145 11.04 2.39 5.18
CA ARG A 145 11.26 3.34 4.07
C ARG A 145 9.95 3.69 3.36
N THR A 146 9.92 4.83 2.69
CA THR A 146 8.72 5.30 1.96
C THR A 146 8.48 4.53 0.68
N GLY A 147 9.46 3.79 0.15
CA GLY A 147 9.27 2.97 -1.04
C GLY A 147 10.55 2.36 -1.57
N HIS A 148 10.42 1.66 -2.70
CA HIS A 148 11.51 0.95 -3.38
C HIS A 148 11.33 0.97 -4.89
N CYS A 149 12.44 0.83 -5.62
CA CYS A 149 12.38 0.62 -7.07
C CYS A 149 11.85 -0.77 -7.38
N ILE A 150 11.16 -0.90 -8.51
CA ILE A 150 10.48 -2.12 -8.96
C ILE A 150 10.58 -2.23 -10.49
N GLY A 151 10.58 -3.46 -10.99
CA GLY A 151 10.59 -3.76 -12.41
C GLY A 151 10.34 -5.24 -12.68
N GLN A 152 11.35 -5.97 -13.12
CA GLN A 152 11.28 -7.44 -13.27
C GLN A 152 11.32 -8.15 -11.91
N GLU A 153 11.97 -7.51 -10.93
CA GLU A 153 11.95 -7.95 -9.53
C GLU A 153 11.10 -6.97 -8.72
N VAL A 154 10.49 -7.45 -7.64
CA VAL A 154 9.69 -6.61 -6.72
C VAL A 154 10.57 -5.54 -6.09
N HIS A 155 11.77 -5.91 -5.65
CA HIS A 155 12.74 -5.00 -5.08
C HIS A 155 13.96 -4.91 -5.99
N GLU A 156 14.08 -3.84 -6.74
CA GLU A 156 15.27 -3.51 -7.53
C GLU A 156 16.17 -2.51 -6.80
N ALA A 157 17.36 -2.25 -7.35
CA ALA A 157 18.32 -1.32 -6.76
C ALA A 157 17.75 0.10 -6.68
N GLY A 158 17.71 0.64 -5.48
CA GLY A 158 17.20 1.97 -5.15
C GLY A 158 15.99 1.92 -4.23
N ASP A 159 15.94 2.88 -3.31
CA ASP A 159 14.85 3.01 -2.35
C ASP A 159 14.49 4.48 -2.10
N VAL A 160 13.28 4.71 -1.62
CA VAL A 160 12.79 6.01 -1.17
C VAL A 160 13.00 6.08 0.33
N SER A 161 14.19 6.52 0.74
CA SER A 161 14.57 6.62 2.14
C SER A 161 15.27 7.95 2.46
N SER A 162 15.32 8.30 3.72
CA SER A 162 15.93 9.55 4.21
C SER A 162 17.42 9.69 3.91
N VAL A 163 18.10 8.59 3.58
CA VAL A 163 19.55 8.55 3.31
C VAL A 163 19.89 8.47 1.82
N ASN A 164 18.91 8.26 0.94
CA ASN A 164 19.16 8.15 -0.49
C ASN A 164 19.12 9.51 -1.18
N GLU A 165 20.30 10.07 -1.45
CA GLU A 165 20.47 11.36 -2.12
C GLU A 165 20.49 11.27 -3.66
N ASN A 166 20.31 10.08 -4.24
CA ASN A 166 20.27 9.92 -5.69
C ASN A 166 19.12 10.74 -6.30
N VAL A 167 19.41 11.32 -7.46
CA VAL A 167 18.51 12.20 -8.18
C VAL A 167 17.55 11.40 -9.05
N LEU A 168 16.27 11.77 -9.01
CA LEU A 168 15.21 11.19 -9.84
C LEU A 168 15.42 11.59 -11.30
N LYS A 169 15.26 10.60 -12.18
CA LYS A 169 15.36 10.75 -13.63
C LYS A 169 14.12 10.21 -14.33
N PRO A 170 13.71 10.80 -15.45
CA PRO A 170 12.63 10.24 -16.27
C PRO A 170 12.85 8.75 -16.58
N GLY A 171 11.78 7.97 -16.51
CA GLY A 171 11.77 6.53 -16.71
C GLY A 171 11.96 5.70 -15.45
N MET A 172 12.32 6.30 -14.30
CA MET A 172 12.38 5.58 -13.02
C MET A 172 10.98 5.23 -12.55
N ILE A 173 10.82 4.00 -12.03
CA ILE A 173 9.57 3.49 -11.42
C ILE A 173 9.90 3.02 -10.01
N PHE A 174 9.08 3.44 -9.04
CA PHE A 174 9.21 3.05 -7.64
C PHE A 174 7.90 3.17 -6.90
N SER A 175 7.79 2.50 -5.74
CA SER A 175 6.64 2.60 -4.84
C SER A 175 6.71 3.85 -3.97
N ILE A 176 5.53 4.33 -3.57
CA ILE A 176 5.32 5.31 -2.50
C ILE A 176 4.27 4.73 -1.56
N GLU A 177 4.72 4.27 -0.39
CA GLU A 177 3.96 3.40 0.51
C GLU A 177 4.06 3.82 1.99
N PRO A 178 3.81 5.07 2.37
CA PRO A 178 3.81 5.44 3.76
C PRO A 178 2.79 4.63 4.55
N GLY A 179 3.10 4.34 5.81
CA GLY A 179 2.24 3.61 6.71
C GLY A 179 2.39 4.05 8.16
N ILE A 180 1.34 3.84 8.95
CA ILE A 180 1.31 4.05 10.39
C ILE A 180 0.76 2.78 11.05
N TYR A 181 1.50 2.25 12.03
CA TYR A 181 1.21 0.98 12.68
C TYR A 181 1.14 1.18 14.18
N LEU A 182 -0.10 1.23 14.73
CA LEU A 182 -0.38 1.32 16.16
C LEU A 182 -0.64 -0.07 16.69
N GLU A 183 0.38 -0.69 17.26
CA GLU A 183 0.34 -2.08 17.73
C GLU A 183 -0.92 -2.38 18.55
N GLY A 184 -1.60 -3.48 18.20
CA GLY A 184 -2.84 -3.94 18.85
C GLY A 184 -4.08 -3.06 18.58
N LYS A 185 -3.98 -2.04 17.72
CA LYS A 185 -5.07 -1.09 17.47
C LYS A 185 -5.43 -0.98 15.99
N VAL A 186 -4.55 -0.39 15.19
CA VAL A 186 -4.81 -0.09 13.79
C VAL A 186 -3.50 0.00 13.01
N GLY A 187 -3.51 -0.57 11.81
CA GLY A 187 -2.46 -0.37 10.81
C GLY A 187 -3.07 0.16 9.54
N VAL A 188 -2.39 1.12 8.91
CA VAL A 188 -2.76 1.69 7.62
C VAL A 188 -1.52 1.83 6.76
N ARG A 189 -1.56 1.32 5.54
CA ARG A 189 -0.60 1.60 4.46
C ARG A 189 -1.37 1.92 3.18
N ILE A 190 -0.92 2.94 2.48
CA ILE A 190 -1.46 3.30 1.16
C ILE A 190 -0.27 3.42 0.22
N GLU A 191 -0.29 2.62 -0.84
CA GLU A 191 0.81 2.48 -1.77
C GLU A 191 0.37 2.64 -3.21
N ASP A 192 1.18 3.38 -3.94
CA ASP A 192 1.11 3.50 -5.39
C ASP A 192 2.49 3.36 -6.02
N LEU A 193 2.54 2.79 -7.22
CA LEU A 193 3.69 2.90 -8.10
C LEU A 193 3.63 4.22 -8.87
N VAL A 194 4.76 4.88 -8.98
CA VAL A 194 4.92 6.11 -9.75
C VAL A 194 5.99 5.95 -10.82
N LEU A 195 5.73 6.52 -12.00
CA LEU A 195 6.69 6.68 -13.08
C LEU A 195 7.14 8.14 -13.12
N VAL A 196 8.44 8.40 -13.02
CA VAL A 196 8.99 9.74 -13.24
C VAL A 196 8.90 10.09 -14.72
N THR A 197 8.22 11.19 -15.04
CA THR A 197 8.09 11.72 -16.40
C THR A 197 9.07 12.88 -16.65
N GLU A 198 9.09 13.46 -17.83
CA GLU A 198 9.93 14.62 -18.13
C GLU A 198 9.57 15.87 -17.32
N GLU A 199 8.32 15.99 -16.87
CA GLU A 199 7.80 17.19 -16.18
C GLU A 199 7.36 16.95 -14.74
N GLY A 200 7.24 15.69 -14.30
CA GLY A 200 6.73 15.34 -12.97
C GLY A 200 6.67 13.85 -12.77
N CYS A 201 5.47 13.31 -12.44
CA CYS A 201 5.25 11.87 -12.36
C CYS A 201 3.85 11.48 -12.81
N GLU A 202 3.73 10.21 -13.21
CA GLU A 202 2.47 9.52 -13.44
C GLU A 202 2.25 8.48 -12.34
N VAL A 203 1.06 8.48 -11.72
CA VAL A 203 0.64 7.42 -10.79
C VAL A 203 0.06 6.28 -11.61
N LEU A 204 0.65 5.09 -11.47
CA LEU A 204 0.28 3.92 -12.28
C LEU A 204 -0.94 3.17 -11.75
N ASN A 205 -1.20 3.25 -10.44
CA ASN A 205 -2.36 2.66 -9.78
C ASN A 205 -3.53 3.65 -9.78
N ARG A 206 -4.73 3.16 -10.11
CA ARG A 206 -5.94 3.99 -10.23
C ARG A 206 -7.04 3.59 -9.25
N ALA A 207 -6.86 2.48 -8.51
CA ALA A 207 -7.79 2.08 -7.46
C ALA A 207 -7.96 3.21 -6.45
N ASP A 208 -9.21 3.49 -6.10
CA ASP A 208 -9.54 4.59 -5.17
C ASP A 208 -8.82 4.38 -3.84
N LYS A 209 -8.23 5.45 -3.34
CA LYS A 209 -7.54 5.49 -2.05
C LYS A 209 -8.10 6.56 -1.09
N ALA A 210 -9.06 7.35 -1.55
CA ALA A 210 -9.75 8.33 -0.72
C ALA A 210 -11.00 7.75 -0.05
N CYS A 211 -11.40 6.54 -0.44
CA CYS A 211 -12.63 5.91 0.02
C CYS A 211 -12.33 5.06 1.27
N LEU A 212 -12.82 5.50 2.41
CA LEU A 212 -13.12 4.63 3.53
C LEU A 212 -14.30 3.76 3.10
N LEU A 213 -14.02 2.63 2.46
CA LEU A 213 -15.05 1.70 2.06
C LEU A 213 -15.59 1.04 3.31
N TYR A 214 -16.72 1.55 3.79
CA TYR A 214 -17.56 0.82 4.70
C TYR A 214 -18.14 -0.37 3.94
N THR A 215 -17.59 -1.55 4.14
CA THR A 215 -18.28 -2.76 3.74
C THR A 215 -19.48 -2.86 4.68
N SER A 216 -20.67 -2.47 4.19
CA SER A 216 -21.92 -2.65 4.96
C SER A 216 -22.07 -4.12 5.33
N PRO A 217 -22.54 -4.41 6.56
CA PRO A 217 -22.79 -5.77 6.99
C PRO A 217 -23.81 -6.48 6.10
#